data_9d67eb18a816641d1f82ed1b3705f1b5
#
_entry.id   9d67eb18a816641d1f82ed1b3705f1b5
#
_cell.length_a   1.000
_cell.length_b   1.000
_cell.length_c   1.000
_cell.angle_alpha   90.00
_cell.angle_beta   90.00
_cell.angle_gamma   90.00
#
_symmetry.space_group_name_H-M   'P 1'
#
loop_
_entity.id
_entity.type
_entity.pdbx_description
1 polymer ?
#
loop_
_entity_poly.entity_id
_entity_poly.type
_entity_poly.pdbx_seq_one_letter_code
_entity_poly.pdbx_strand_id
1 'polypeptide(L)'
;EVVSSDLPCRCLIVTTFGRPGYLSRGMEAGAAGFIVKDTPPEALAEAIRKVHAGLRVIDPELAQESVLLGPNPLTEREKEVLLAAATGADAREIATRLSLGEGTVRNYLSSAIAKTHARNRTEAARTAETNGWL
;
A
#
# COMPACT_ATOMS: atom_id res chain seq x y z
N GLU A 1 -1.98 -2.31 14.69
CA GLU A 1 -2.27 -2.79 16.07
C GLU A 1 -1.61 -1.93 17.15
N VAL A 2 -0.29 -1.73 17.12
CA VAL A 2 0.43 -0.92 18.15
C VAL A 2 -0.06 0.54 18.16
N VAL A 3 -0.31 1.12 17.00
CA VAL A 3 -0.71 2.53 16.86
C VAL A 3 -2.19 2.74 17.21
N SER A 4 -3.04 1.76 16.99
CA SER A 4 -4.45 1.79 17.34
C SER A 4 -4.73 1.38 18.80
N SER A 5 -3.71 0.99 19.55
CA SER A 5 -3.81 0.73 20.99
C SER A 5 -3.53 2.01 21.78
N ASP A 6 -4.06 2.10 23.00
CA ASP A 6 -3.80 3.23 23.92
C ASP A 6 -2.37 3.25 24.52
N LEU A 7 -1.43 2.54 23.89
CA LEU A 7 -0.04 2.52 24.31
C LEU A 7 0.67 3.82 23.95
N PRO A 8 1.49 4.39 24.85
CA PRO A 8 2.26 5.60 24.58
C PRO A 8 3.49 5.29 23.69
N CYS A 9 3.27 4.56 22.59
CA CYS A 9 4.32 4.15 21.66
C CYS A 9 4.16 4.84 20.32
N ARG A 10 5.29 5.15 19.70
CA ARG A 10 5.36 5.67 18.33
C ARG A 10 6.10 4.67 17.46
N CYS A 11 5.58 4.43 16.26
CA CYS A 11 6.19 3.48 15.33
C CYS A 11 7.07 4.19 14.32
N LEU A 12 8.30 3.74 14.20
CA LEU A 12 9.20 4.03 13.10
C LEU A 12 9.36 2.75 12.27
N ILE A 13 8.96 2.80 11.01
CA ILE A 13 9.11 1.67 10.09
C ILE A 13 10.48 1.76 9.42
N VAL A 14 11.25 0.69 9.51
CA VAL A 14 12.54 0.53 8.82
C VAL A 14 12.38 -0.58 7.80
N THR A 15 12.51 -0.25 6.52
CA THR A 15 12.26 -1.19 5.43
C THR A 15 13.48 -1.41 4.55
N THR A 16 13.64 -2.63 4.03
CA THR A 16 14.64 -2.93 3.01
C THR A 16 14.22 -2.46 1.61
N PHE A 17 12.91 -2.25 1.40
CA PHE A 17 12.35 -1.86 0.12
C PHE A 17 11.62 -0.53 0.25
N GLY A 18 12.20 0.50 -0.34
CA GLY A 18 11.59 1.81 -0.45
C GLY A 18 10.52 1.87 -1.54
N ARG A 19 9.46 1.07 -1.44
CA ARG A 19 8.33 1.15 -2.37
C ARG A 19 7.37 2.25 -1.91
N PRO A 20 6.98 3.19 -2.80
CA PRO A 20 6.12 4.33 -2.44
C PRO A 20 4.80 3.92 -1.81
N GLY A 21 4.22 2.82 -2.26
CA GLY A 21 2.96 2.32 -1.73
C GLY A 21 3.04 1.83 -0.28
N TYR A 22 4.18 1.33 0.16
CA TYR A 22 4.39 0.95 1.56
C TYR A 22 4.46 2.18 2.46
N LEU A 23 5.01 3.29 1.97
CA LEU A 23 5.01 4.56 2.69
C LEU A 23 3.56 5.01 2.98
N SER A 24 2.72 5.09 1.96
CA SER A 24 1.32 5.50 2.12
C SER A 24 0.57 4.60 3.12
N ARG A 25 0.71 3.29 3.00
CA ARG A 25 0.08 2.33 3.92
C ARG A 25 0.59 2.45 5.35
N GLY A 26 1.90 2.63 5.53
CA GLY A 26 2.50 2.83 6.85
C GLY A 26 2.02 4.11 7.52
N MET A 27 1.92 5.18 6.76
CA MET A 27 1.43 6.47 7.27
C MET A 27 -0.07 6.44 7.57
N GLU A 28 -0.88 5.80 6.74
CA GLU A 28 -2.30 5.57 7.00
C GLU A 28 -2.54 4.73 8.26
N ALA A 29 -1.66 3.75 8.50
CA ALA A 29 -1.69 2.95 9.73
C ALA A 29 -1.23 3.73 10.98
N GLY A 30 -0.81 4.99 10.83
CA GLY A 30 -0.43 5.87 11.93
C GLY A 30 1.04 5.80 12.31
N ALA A 31 1.92 5.29 11.46
CA ALA A 31 3.37 5.34 11.71
C ALA A 31 3.87 6.78 11.82
N ALA A 32 4.77 7.03 12.75
CA ALA A 32 5.38 8.34 12.95
C ALA A 32 6.61 8.56 12.07
N GLY A 33 7.18 7.49 11.53
CA GLY A 33 8.32 7.60 10.64
C GLY A 33 8.46 6.40 9.70
N PHE A 34 9.15 6.63 8.60
CA PHE A 34 9.41 5.64 7.58
C PHE A 34 10.78 5.91 6.96
N ILE A 35 11.71 4.98 7.11
CA ILE A 35 13.07 5.08 6.59
C ILE A 35 13.51 3.78 5.94
N VAL A 36 14.53 3.85 5.09
CA VAL A 36 15.12 2.68 4.45
C VAL A 36 16.20 2.05 5.34
N LYS A 37 16.38 0.74 5.24
CA LYS A 37 17.25 -0.05 6.12
C LYS A 37 18.75 0.23 5.91
N ASP A 38 19.14 0.75 4.76
CA ASP A 38 20.51 1.17 4.46
C ASP A 38 20.85 2.58 4.95
N THR A 39 19.93 3.22 5.68
CA THR A 39 20.17 4.50 6.36
C THR A 39 21.36 4.37 7.32
N PRO A 40 22.36 5.29 7.28
CA PRO A 40 23.49 5.26 8.19
C PRO A 40 23.08 5.26 9.66
N PRO A 41 23.85 4.62 10.57
CA PRO A 41 23.50 4.51 11.99
C PRO A 41 23.23 5.85 12.67
N GLU A 42 23.97 6.90 12.33
CA GLU A 42 23.80 8.23 12.89
C GLU A 42 22.45 8.85 12.49
N ALA A 43 22.08 8.69 11.22
CA ALA A 43 20.79 9.16 10.69
C ALA A 43 19.62 8.35 11.28
N LEU A 44 19.80 7.04 11.47
CA LEU A 44 18.83 6.20 12.15
C LEU A 44 18.60 6.64 13.61
N ALA A 45 19.69 6.88 14.36
CA ALA A 45 19.61 7.35 15.73
C ALA A 45 18.88 8.69 15.82
N GLU A 46 19.16 9.63 14.92
CA GLU A 46 18.48 10.91 14.85
C GLU A 46 16.99 10.76 14.53
N ALA A 47 16.64 9.87 13.60
CA ALA A 47 15.25 9.55 13.27
C ALA A 47 14.48 9.03 14.48
N ILE A 48 15.08 8.14 15.26
CA ILE A 48 14.49 7.61 16.50
C ILE A 48 14.24 8.74 17.51
N ARG A 49 15.20 9.63 17.70
CA ARG A 49 15.06 10.78 18.61
C ARG A 49 13.93 11.72 18.16
N LYS A 50 13.85 12.01 16.87
CA LYS A 50 12.81 12.87 16.30
C LYS A 50 11.42 12.25 16.49
N VAL A 51 11.26 10.97 16.20
CA VAL A 51 9.99 10.25 16.42
C VAL A 51 9.61 10.26 17.91
N HIS A 52 10.55 10.03 18.79
CA HIS A 52 10.33 10.11 20.24
C HIS A 52 9.88 11.51 20.67
N ALA A 53 10.43 12.55 20.06
CA ALA A 53 10.07 13.95 20.33
C ALA A 53 8.72 14.38 19.73
N GLY A 54 8.04 13.50 19.00
CA GLY A 54 6.74 13.78 18.39
C GLY A 54 6.79 14.27 16.95
N LEU A 55 7.96 14.29 16.33
CA LEU A 55 8.15 14.68 14.94
C LEU A 55 7.91 13.50 14.01
N ARG A 56 7.55 13.79 12.76
CA ARG A 56 7.49 12.81 11.68
C ARG A 56 8.81 12.78 10.94
N VAL A 57 9.27 11.58 10.62
CA VAL A 57 10.49 11.36 9.84
C VAL A 57 10.17 10.48 8.64
N ILE A 58 10.36 11.01 7.45
CA ILE A 58 10.14 10.27 6.20
C ILE A 58 11.41 10.42 5.36
N ASP A 59 11.87 9.30 4.80
CA ASP A 59 12.96 9.32 3.83
C ASP A 59 12.60 10.24 2.65
N PRO A 60 13.45 11.22 2.28
CA PRO A 60 13.14 12.20 1.24
C PRO A 60 12.87 11.59 -0.13
N GLU A 61 13.59 10.56 -0.52
CA GLU A 61 13.40 9.88 -1.82
C GLU A 61 12.04 9.18 -1.85
N LEU A 62 11.68 8.47 -0.78
CA LEU A 62 10.38 7.81 -0.66
C LEU A 62 9.23 8.82 -0.63
N ALA A 63 9.40 9.95 0.02
CA ALA A 63 8.40 11.01 0.04
C ALA A 63 8.16 11.55 -1.37
N GLN A 64 9.22 11.80 -2.12
CA GLN A 64 9.14 12.30 -3.48
C GLN A 64 8.47 11.30 -4.43
N GLU A 65 8.86 10.03 -4.37
CA GLU A 65 8.25 8.97 -5.16
C GLU A 65 6.76 8.79 -4.84
N SER A 66 6.38 8.88 -3.57
CA SER A 66 4.98 8.81 -3.14
C SER A 66 4.13 9.94 -3.71
N VAL A 67 4.68 11.15 -3.79
CA VAL A 67 4.00 12.30 -4.41
C VAL A 67 3.80 12.08 -5.90
N LEU A 68 4.80 11.55 -6.59
CA LEU A 68 4.73 11.27 -8.02
C LEU A 68 3.74 10.15 -8.36
N LEU A 69 3.62 9.16 -7.48
CA LEU A 69 2.67 8.06 -7.65
C LEU A 69 1.21 8.53 -7.54
N GLY A 70 0.96 9.53 -6.71
CA GLY A 70 -0.38 10.05 -6.46
C GLY A 70 -1.25 9.12 -5.59
N PRO A 71 -2.55 9.46 -5.45
CA PRO A 71 -3.48 8.68 -4.64
C PRO A 71 -3.84 7.35 -5.30
N ASN A 72 -4.29 6.40 -4.47
CA ASN A 72 -4.79 5.12 -4.95
C ASN A 72 -6.03 5.30 -5.84
N PRO A 73 -5.99 4.90 -7.12
CA PRO A 73 -7.11 5.09 -8.04
C PRO A 73 -8.21 4.03 -7.90
N LEU A 74 -7.94 2.94 -7.16
CA LEU A 74 -8.86 1.82 -7.01
C LEU A 74 -9.89 2.06 -5.91
N THR A 75 -11.14 1.70 -6.18
CA THR A 75 -12.18 1.63 -5.14
C THR A 75 -11.97 0.41 -4.25
N GLU A 76 -12.61 0.37 -3.08
CA GLU A 76 -12.53 -0.79 -2.17
C GLU A 76 -13.00 -2.08 -2.85
N ARG A 77 -14.08 -2.04 -3.62
CA ARG A 77 -14.58 -3.20 -4.37
C ARG A 77 -13.62 -3.64 -5.47
N GLU A 78 -13.01 -2.71 -6.18
CA GLU A 78 -11.97 -3.04 -7.17
C GLU A 78 -10.76 -3.70 -6.53
N LYS A 79 -10.35 -3.23 -5.35
CA LYS A 79 -9.28 -3.87 -4.57
C LYS A 79 -9.64 -5.30 -4.18
N GLU A 80 -10.83 -5.52 -3.61
CA GLU A 80 -11.30 -6.86 -3.20
C GLU A 80 -11.30 -7.84 -4.38
N VAL A 81 -11.84 -7.41 -5.52
CA VAL A 81 -11.90 -8.22 -6.73
C VAL A 81 -10.49 -8.50 -7.25
N LEU A 82 -9.63 -7.50 -7.26
CA LEU A 82 -8.26 -7.64 -7.77
C LEU A 82 -7.39 -8.54 -6.86
N LEU A 83 -7.56 -8.45 -5.54
CA LEU A 83 -6.93 -9.35 -4.58
C LEU A 83 -7.34 -10.82 -4.82
N ALA A 84 -8.62 -11.05 -5.02
CA ALA A 84 -9.12 -12.38 -5.34
C ALA A 84 -8.58 -12.89 -6.69
N ALA A 85 -8.50 -12.01 -7.70
CA ALA A 85 -7.92 -12.34 -9.01
C ALA A 85 -6.42 -12.69 -8.91
N ALA A 86 -5.69 -12.04 -8.01
CA ALA A 86 -4.27 -12.30 -7.77
C ALA A 86 -4.01 -13.74 -7.27
N THR A 87 -4.98 -14.39 -6.65
CA THR A 87 -4.90 -15.80 -6.23
C THR A 87 -5.07 -16.79 -7.39
N GLY A 88 -5.36 -16.32 -8.61
CA GLY A 88 -5.65 -17.14 -9.77
C GLY A 88 -7.13 -17.49 -9.94
N ALA A 89 -8.02 -16.98 -9.10
CA ALA A 89 -9.46 -17.22 -9.19
C ALA A 89 -10.03 -16.62 -10.48
N ASP A 90 -10.91 -17.35 -11.13
CA ASP A 90 -11.65 -16.85 -12.28
C ASP A 90 -12.84 -15.95 -11.84
N ALA A 91 -13.50 -15.30 -12.80
CA ALA A 91 -14.59 -14.37 -12.49
C ALA A 91 -15.76 -15.05 -11.75
N ARG A 92 -16.03 -16.31 -12.03
CA ARG A 92 -17.07 -17.09 -11.37
C ARG A 92 -16.73 -17.39 -9.91
N GLU A 93 -15.50 -17.81 -9.66
CA GLU A 93 -15.00 -18.05 -8.30
C GLU A 93 -14.99 -16.77 -7.45
N ILE A 94 -14.54 -15.66 -8.04
CA ILE A 94 -14.55 -14.35 -7.39
C ILE A 94 -15.98 -13.94 -7.04
N ALA A 95 -16.91 -14.09 -8.00
CA ALA A 95 -18.33 -13.79 -7.79
C ALA A 95 -18.92 -14.58 -6.62
N THR A 96 -18.60 -15.86 -6.52
CA THR A 96 -19.03 -16.70 -5.41
C THR A 96 -18.43 -16.23 -4.07
N ARG A 97 -17.12 -15.96 -4.03
CA ARG A 97 -16.41 -15.52 -2.81
C ARG A 97 -16.91 -14.18 -2.28
N LEU A 98 -17.20 -13.24 -3.17
CA LEU A 98 -17.59 -11.88 -2.80
C LEU A 98 -19.10 -11.64 -2.81
N SER A 99 -19.89 -12.67 -3.09
CA SER A 99 -21.36 -12.57 -3.21
C SER A 99 -21.78 -11.51 -4.26
N LEU A 100 -21.12 -11.51 -5.39
CA LEU A 100 -21.36 -10.63 -6.52
C LEU A 100 -21.85 -11.41 -7.75
N GLY A 101 -22.46 -10.71 -8.68
CA GLY A 101 -22.72 -11.27 -10.01
C GLY A 101 -21.43 -11.39 -10.84
N GLU A 102 -21.33 -12.41 -11.69
CA GLU A 102 -20.16 -12.63 -12.54
C GLU A 102 -19.89 -11.45 -13.49
N GLY A 103 -20.95 -10.86 -14.05
CA GLY A 103 -20.85 -9.66 -14.88
C GLY A 103 -20.32 -8.45 -14.10
N THR A 104 -20.74 -8.29 -12.85
CA THR A 104 -20.23 -7.23 -11.95
C THR A 104 -18.74 -7.41 -11.67
N VAL A 105 -18.30 -8.66 -11.43
CA VAL A 105 -16.87 -8.95 -11.24
C VAL A 105 -16.05 -8.59 -12.48
N ARG A 106 -16.53 -8.95 -13.67
CA ARG A 106 -15.87 -8.58 -14.94
C ARG A 106 -15.78 -7.07 -15.12
N ASN A 107 -16.81 -6.33 -14.74
CA ASN A 107 -16.79 -4.86 -14.79
C ASN A 107 -15.77 -4.26 -13.83
N TYR A 108 -15.69 -4.76 -12.61
CA TYR A 108 -14.65 -4.33 -11.66
C TYR A 108 -13.24 -4.65 -12.15
N LEU A 109 -13.02 -5.83 -12.72
CA LEU A 109 -11.72 -6.20 -13.30
C LEU A 109 -11.35 -5.29 -14.47
N SER A 110 -12.28 -5.01 -15.37
CA SER A 110 -12.05 -4.11 -16.50
C SER A 110 -11.72 -2.69 -16.04
N SER A 111 -12.43 -2.18 -15.04
CA SER A 111 -12.16 -0.88 -14.43
C SER A 111 -10.78 -0.84 -13.77
N ALA A 112 -10.43 -1.86 -12.99
CA ALA A 112 -9.12 -1.95 -12.35
C ALA A 112 -7.98 -2.02 -13.36
N ILE A 113 -8.14 -2.80 -14.44
CA ILE A 113 -7.17 -2.89 -15.54
C ILE A 113 -6.95 -1.51 -16.18
N ALA A 114 -8.03 -0.78 -16.46
CA ALA A 114 -7.95 0.55 -17.04
C ALA A 114 -7.25 1.55 -16.11
N LYS A 115 -7.62 1.57 -14.82
CA LYS A 115 -7.05 2.49 -13.80
C LYS A 115 -5.57 2.24 -13.51
N THR A 116 -5.12 1.00 -13.63
CA THR A 116 -3.72 0.62 -13.46
C THR A 116 -2.90 0.71 -14.75
N HIS A 117 -3.52 1.07 -15.86
CA HIS A 117 -2.92 1.06 -17.20
C HIS A 117 -2.30 -0.30 -17.58
N ALA A 118 -2.86 -1.37 -17.06
CA ALA A 118 -2.39 -2.73 -17.30
C ALA A 118 -3.01 -3.33 -18.56
N ARG A 119 -2.39 -4.38 -19.10
CA ARG A 119 -2.88 -5.11 -20.28
C ARG A 119 -3.87 -6.21 -19.90
N ASN A 120 -3.78 -6.71 -18.66
CA ASN A 120 -4.63 -7.79 -18.16
C ASN A 120 -4.73 -7.73 -16.63
N ARG A 121 -5.59 -8.58 -16.05
CA ARG A 121 -5.82 -8.62 -14.59
C ARG A 121 -4.58 -9.01 -13.78
N THR A 122 -3.71 -9.84 -14.32
CA THR A 122 -2.48 -10.26 -13.64
C THR A 122 -1.50 -9.10 -13.52
N GLU A 123 -1.34 -8.35 -14.60
CA GLU A 123 -0.51 -7.15 -14.60
C GLU A 123 -1.11 -6.06 -13.70
N ALA A 124 -2.44 -5.90 -13.74
CA ALA A 124 -3.15 -4.95 -12.86
C ALA A 124 -2.92 -5.27 -11.38
N ALA A 125 -3.03 -6.54 -10.99
CA ALA A 125 -2.77 -6.97 -9.61
C ALA A 125 -1.32 -6.71 -9.20
N ARG A 126 -0.35 -7.02 -10.06
CA ARG A 126 1.07 -6.77 -9.82
C ARG A 126 1.37 -5.27 -9.66
N THR A 127 0.83 -4.45 -10.56
CA THR A 127 1.00 -3.00 -10.50
C THR A 127 0.41 -2.43 -9.22
N ALA A 128 -0.80 -2.83 -8.88
CA ALA A 128 -1.47 -2.39 -7.66
C ALA A 128 -0.73 -2.83 -6.40
N GLU A 129 -0.19 -4.04 -6.37
CA GLU A 129 0.63 -4.52 -5.25
C GLU A 129 1.94 -3.74 -5.13
N THR A 130 2.66 -3.54 -6.24
CA THR A 130 3.90 -2.76 -6.26
C THR A 130 3.69 -1.33 -5.80
N ASN A 131 2.58 -0.71 -6.18
CA ASN A 131 2.21 0.65 -5.79
C ASN A 131 1.57 0.73 -4.39
N GLY A 132 1.35 -0.42 -3.72
CA GLY A 132 0.73 -0.48 -2.40
C GLY A 132 -0.75 -0.11 -2.40
N TRP A 133 -1.42 -0.24 -3.51
CA TRP A 133 -2.85 0.02 -3.66
C TRP A 133 -3.74 -1.12 -3.18
N LEU A 134 -3.18 -2.31 -3.04
CA LEU A 134 -3.85 -3.50 -2.51
C LEU A 134 -3.58 -3.72 -1.02
#